data_aef0722fb6dcfa131ef99b9f68da3e23
#
_entry.id   aef0722fb6dcfa131ef99b9f68da3e23
#
_cell.length_a   1.000
_cell.length_b   1.000
_cell.length_c   1.000
_cell.angle_alpha   90.00
_cell.angle_beta   90.00
_cell.angle_gamma   90.00
#
_symmetry.space_group_name_H-M   'P 1'
#
loop_
_entity.id
_entity.type
_entity.pdbx_description
1 polymer ?
#
loop_
_entity_poly.entity_id
_entity_poly.type
_entity_poly.pdbx_seq_one_letter_code
_entity_poly.pdbx_strand_id
1 'polypeptide(L)'
;MPDFDTRRIQKLNTQVYSKGPVVYWMQRDRRAENNWALLYAQKKALQFKVPLIVFYSLNGNFIKSNIRQYGFLIRGLEETSAKLRKNQIPFIVYKGSVHKSVSKFVRDSKAGFLVTDFSPLKVYRNRTLSIAKKLNIPMHIIDAHNIVPIWSASDKQEYAAYTIRPKLLSKLDDFLTPIKKIERHPYKYVGVSDVFDSELLIKNLKIDLSV
;
A
#
# COMPACT_ATOMS: atom_id res chain seq x y z
N MET A 1 1.17 -21.90 0.65
CA MET A 1 1.97 -20.77 0.15
C MET A 1 3.35 -20.84 0.77
N PRO A 2 4.46 -20.76 0.02
CA PRO A 2 5.77 -20.59 0.62
C PRO A 2 5.76 -19.31 1.46
N ASP A 3 6.51 -19.36 2.53
CA ASP A 3 6.44 -18.32 3.55
C ASP A 3 6.82 -16.94 3.02
N PHE A 4 5.95 -15.98 3.28
CA PHE A 4 6.25 -14.57 3.11
C PHE A 4 7.39 -14.20 4.09
N ASP A 5 8.43 -13.56 3.60
CA ASP A 5 9.55 -13.16 4.45
C ASP A 5 9.11 -12.10 5.48
N THR A 6 9.00 -12.54 6.73
CA THR A 6 8.54 -11.71 7.83
C THR A 6 9.50 -10.56 8.16
N ARG A 7 10.75 -10.64 7.71
CA ARG A 7 11.74 -9.56 7.84
C ARG A 7 11.34 -8.30 7.06
N ARG A 8 10.36 -8.39 6.13
CA ARG A 8 9.78 -7.25 5.41
C ARG A 8 8.71 -6.50 6.18
N ILE A 9 8.31 -7.01 7.36
CA ILE A 9 7.16 -6.50 8.11
C ILE A 9 7.62 -5.69 9.31
N GLN A 10 6.98 -4.53 9.51
CA GLN A 10 7.03 -3.81 10.78
C GLN A 10 5.61 -3.54 11.27
N LYS A 11 5.32 -3.90 12.53
CA LYS A 11 4.06 -3.59 13.19
C LYS A 11 4.10 -2.14 13.65
N LEU A 12 3.08 -1.35 13.35
CA LEU A 12 3.03 0.07 13.69
C LEU A 12 2.22 0.36 14.96
N ASN A 13 1.45 -0.61 15.44
CA ASN A 13 0.72 -0.54 16.72
C ASN A 13 0.59 -1.95 17.31
N THR A 14 0.04 -2.03 18.52
CA THR A 14 -0.15 -3.29 19.28
C THR A 14 -1.57 -3.83 19.20
N GLN A 15 -2.41 -3.23 18.36
CA GLN A 15 -3.80 -3.67 18.20
C GLN A 15 -3.89 -5.09 17.67
N VAL A 16 -4.95 -5.79 18.04
CA VAL A 16 -5.24 -7.16 17.60
C VAL A 16 -6.30 -7.15 16.52
N TYR A 17 -6.25 -8.15 15.62
CA TYR A 17 -7.25 -8.30 14.59
C TYR A 17 -8.65 -8.42 15.19
N SER A 18 -9.54 -7.59 14.70
CA SER A 18 -10.97 -7.68 14.91
C SER A 18 -11.66 -8.17 13.64
N LYS A 19 -12.91 -8.52 13.72
CA LYS A 19 -13.72 -8.95 12.57
C LYS A 19 -13.74 -7.83 11.49
N GLY A 20 -13.57 -8.22 10.22
CA GLY A 20 -13.68 -7.29 9.08
C GLY A 20 -12.66 -7.56 7.98
N PRO A 21 -12.76 -6.90 6.82
CA PRO A 21 -11.85 -7.10 5.70
C PRO A 21 -10.42 -6.65 6.02
N VAL A 22 -9.46 -7.23 5.28
CA VAL A 22 -8.10 -6.69 5.22
C VAL A 22 -8.06 -5.60 4.16
N VAL A 23 -7.50 -4.45 4.53
CA VAL A 23 -7.30 -3.32 3.62
C VAL A 23 -5.81 -3.16 3.33
N TYR A 24 -5.44 -3.11 2.07
CA TYR A 24 -4.13 -2.63 1.63
C TYR A 24 -4.24 -1.16 1.24
N TRP A 25 -3.76 -0.27 2.10
CA TRP A 25 -3.59 1.13 1.77
C TRP A 25 -2.33 1.31 0.94
N MET A 26 -2.51 1.35 -0.39
CA MET A 26 -1.48 1.54 -1.38
C MET A 26 -1.01 3.00 -1.37
N GLN A 27 0.29 3.22 -1.19
CA GLN A 27 0.88 4.56 -1.18
C GLN A 27 1.90 4.77 -2.30
N ARG A 28 3.01 4.05 -2.22
CA ARG A 28 4.17 4.21 -3.11
C ARG A 28 4.18 3.17 -4.22
N ASP A 29 3.89 1.91 -3.88
CA ASP A 29 3.97 0.78 -4.79
C ASP A 29 2.65 0.55 -5.53
N ARG A 30 2.37 1.43 -6.51
CA ARG A 30 1.08 1.55 -7.21
C ARG A 30 0.95 0.56 -8.36
N ARG A 31 1.11 -0.73 -8.05
CA ARG A 31 1.03 -1.82 -9.03
C ARG A 31 0.42 -3.08 -8.40
N ALA A 32 -0.23 -3.88 -9.25
CA ALA A 32 -0.82 -5.15 -8.84
C ALA A 32 0.16 -6.32 -8.91
N GLU A 33 1.28 -6.16 -9.60
CA GLU A 33 2.30 -7.20 -9.79
C GLU A 33 3.58 -6.82 -9.06
N ASN A 34 4.38 -7.83 -8.67
CA ASN A 34 5.66 -7.64 -7.99
C ASN A 34 5.55 -6.72 -6.76
N ASN A 35 4.48 -6.87 -5.97
CA ASN A 35 4.16 -6.02 -4.84
C ASN A 35 4.07 -6.84 -3.55
N TRP A 36 5.12 -6.79 -2.74
CA TRP A 36 5.19 -7.51 -1.46
C TRP A 36 4.10 -7.11 -0.47
N ALA A 37 3.70 -5.83 -0.45
CA ALA A 37 2.67 -5.36 0.47
C ALA A 37 1.29 -5.92 0.10
N LEU A 38 0.97 -5.98 -1.20
CA LEU A 38 -0.26 -6.60 -1.70
C LEU A 38 -0.29 -8.12 -1.42
N LEU A 39 0.83 -8.81 -1.65
CA LEU A 39 0.96 -10.25 -1.33
C LEU A 39 0.74 -10.53 0.16
N TYR A 40 1.35 -9.70 1.02
CA TYR A 40 1.15 -9.83 2.46
C TYR A 40 -0.30 -9.57 2.87
N ALA A 41 -0.92 -8.55 2.31
CA ALA A 41 -2.33 -8.24 2.57
C ALA A 41 -3.23 -9.40 2.13
N GLN A 42 -2.97 -10.02 0.96
CA GLN A 42 -3.69 -11.21 0.50
C GLN A 42 -3.46 -12.40 1.42
N LYS A 43 -2.21 -12.66 1.85
CA LYS A 43 -1.90 -13.72 2.83
C LYS A 43 -2.73 -13.54 4.11
N LYS A 44 -2.83 -12.31 4.64
CA LYS A 44 -3.62 -12.00 5.83
C LYS A 44 -5.11 -12.19 5.60
N ALA A 45 -5.64 -11.72 4.48
CA ALA A 45 -7.05 -11.89 4.14
C ALA A 45 -7.44 -13.36 3.99
N LEU A 46 -6.59 -14.18 3.37
CA LEU A 46 -6.79 -15.63 3.28
C LEU A 46 -6.71 -16.32 4.64
N GLN A 47 -5.75 -15.92 5.49
CA GLN A 47 -5.61 -16.44 6.85
C GLN A 47 -6.87 -16.19 7.70
N PHE A 48 -7.43 -14.99 7.58
CA PHE A 48 -8.64 -14.59 8.33
C PHE A 48 -9.94 -15.01 7.64
N LYS A 49 -9.88 -15.54 6.41
CA LYS A 49 -11.03 -15.92 5.58
C LYS A 49 -11.98 -14.73 5.34
N VAL A 50 -11.42 -13.58 4.98
CA VAL A 50 -12.15 -12.31 4.79
C VAL A 50 -11.77 -11.66 3.46
N PRO A 51 -12.57 -10.70 2.96
CA PRO A 51 -12.24 -9.94 1.77
C PRO A 51 -10.91 -9.17 1.90
N LEU A 52 -10.22 -9.03 0.78
CA LEU A 52 -9.13 -8.08 0.58
C LEU A 52 -9.64 -6.89 -0.22
N ILE A 53 -9.32 -5.69 0.23
CA ILE A 53 -9.63 -4.44 -0.48
C ILE A 53 -8.32 -3.67 -0.67
N VAL A 54 -8.10 -3.15 -1.87
CA VAL A 54 -7.02 -2.18 -2.11
C VAL A 54 -7.62 -0.78 -2.08
N PHE A 55 -7.01 0.09 -1.29
CA PHE A 55 -7.45 1.47 -1.09
C PHE A 55 -6.34 2.43 -1.48
N TYR A 56 -6.69 3.48 -2.22
CA TYR A 56 -5.80 4.58 -2.57
C TYR A 56 -6.38 5.92 -2.14
N SER A 57 -5.57 6.76 -1.52
CA SER A 57 -5.96 8.14 -1.18
C SER A 57 -5.34 9.11 -2.17
N LEU A 58 -6.17 9.69 -3.04
CA LEU A 58 -5.75 10.65 -4.05
C LEU A 58 -5.80 12.07 -3.48
N ASN A 59 -4.63 12.69 -3.33
CA ASN A 59 -4.52 14.09 -2.93
C ASN A 59 -4.46 14.98 -4.18
N GLY A 60 -5.45 15.88 -4.36
CA GLY A 60 -5.55 16.76 -5.51
C GLY A 60 -4.55 17.94 -5.55
N ASN A 61 -3.80 18.17 -4.46
CA ASN A 61 -2.83 19.28 -4.35
C ASN A 61 -1.43 18.75 -3.99
N PHE A 62 -0.98 17.70 -4.67
CA PHE A 62 0.33 17.13 -4.35
C PHE A 62 1.44 17.94 -5.01
N ILE A 63 2.19 18.71 -4.20
CA ILE A 63 3.44 19.41 -4.57
C ILE A 63 3.36 20.13 -5.94
N LYS A 64 2.32 20.95 -6.15
CA LYS A 64 2.12 21.69 -7.42
C LYS A 64 2.19 20.81 -8.67
N SER A 65 1.77 19.55 -8.58
CA SER A 65 1.75 18.64 -9.72
C SER A 65 0.76 19.09 -10.77
N ASN A 66 1.19 19.06 -12.04
CA ASN A 66 0.39 19.46 -13.19
C ASN A 66 -0.38 18.27 -13.81
N ILE A 67 -1.12 18.56 -14.88
CA ILE A 67 -1.98 17.58 -15.59
C ILE A 67 -1.19 16.36 -16.11
N ARG A 68 0.07 16.51 -16.52
CA ARG A 68 0.89 15.40 -17.03
C ARG A 68 1.16 14.36 -15.94
N GLN A 69 1.53 14.80 -14.74
CA GLN A 69 1.84 13.92 -13.61
C GLN A 69 0.58 13.22 -13.10
N TYR A 70 -0.53 13.94 -13.01
CA TYR A 70 -1.81 13.33 -12.64
C TYR A 70 -2.35 12.39 -13.71
N GLY A 71 -2.24 12.74 -14.98
CA GLY A 71 -2.65 11.88 -16.09
C GLY A 71 -1.87 10.57 -16.12
N PHE A 72 -0.55 10.61 -15.88
CA PHE A 72 0.26 9.42 -15.75
C PHE A 72 -0.15 8.56 -14.54
N LEU A 73 -0.31 9.20 -13.37
CA LEU A 73 -0.75 8.53 -12.15
C LEU A 73 -2.10 7.84 -12.33
N ILE A 74 -3.10 8.56 -12.83
CA ILE A 74 -4.48 8.05 -12.96
C ILE A 74 -4.55 6.89 -13.94
N ARG A 75 -3.88 6.98 -15.09
CA ARG A 75 -3.80 5.85 -16.04
C ARG A 75 -3.12 4.62 -15.42
N GLY A 76 -2.05 4.79 -14.66
CA GLY A 76 -1.41 3.71 -13.94
C GLY A 76 -2.30 3.07 -12.86
N LEU A 77 -3.12 3.87 -12.17
CA LEU A 77 -4.09 3.37 -11.21
C LEU A 77 -5.25 2.62 -11.90
N GLU A 78 -5.68 3.08 -13.07
CA GLU A 78 -6.71 2.42 -13.88
C GLU A 78 -6.26 1.02 -14.32
N GLU A 79 -5.05 0.92 -14.85
CA GLU A 79 -4.44 -0.36 -15.20
C GLU A 79 -4.30 -1.29 -13.98
N THR A 80 -3.87 -0.75 -12.86
CA THR A 80 -3.78 -1.48 -11.58
C THR A 80 -5.15 -1.96 -11.12
N SER A 81 -6.18 -1.12 -11.20
CA SER A 81 -7.57 -1.46 -10.87
C SER A 81 -8.08 -2.61 -11.73
N ALA A 82 -7.83 -2.56 -13.06
CA ALA A 82 -8.25 -3.61 -13.98
C ALA A 82 -7.59 -4.96 -13.65
N LYS A 83 -6.30 -4.98 -13.30
CA LYS A 83 -5.57 -6.19 -12.88
C LYS A 83 -6.08 -6.75 -11.56
N LEU A 84 -6.37 -5.90 -10.58
CA LEU A 84 -6.92 -6.29 -9.29
C LEU A 84 -8.33 -6.87 -9.42
N ARG A 85 -9.17 -6.27 -10.27
CA ARG A 85 -10.55 -6.73 -10.54
C ARG A 85 -10.57 -8.14 -11.13
N LYS A 86 -9.64 -8.48 -12.02
CA LYS A 86 -9.48 -9.85 -12.57
C LYS A 86 -9.26 -10.88 -11.46
N ASN A 87 -8.65 -10.47 -10.35
CA ASN A 87 -8.40 -11.29 -9.17
C ASN A 87 -9.47 -11.16 -8.08
N GLN A 88 -10.62 -10.56 -8.37
CA GLN A 88 -11.72 -10.33 -7.42
C GLN A 88 -11.32 -9.46 -6.22
N ILE A 89 -10.36 -8.55 -6.40
CA ILE A 89 -9.90 -7.60 -5.40
C ILE A 89 -10.41 -6.21 -5.80
N PRO A 90 -11.33 -5.58 -5.06
CA PRO A 90 -11.79 -4.24 -5.35
C PRO A 90 -10.68 -3.22 -5.10
N PHE A 91 -10.64 -2.20 -5.97
CA PHE A 91 -9.75 -1.05 -5.85
C PHE A 91 -10.57 0.22 -5.66
N ILE A 92 -10.44 0.86 -4.50
CA ILE A 92 -11.25 2.00 -4.10
C ILE A 92 -10.37 3.22 -3.93
N VAL A 93 -10.78 4.35 -4.52
CA VAL A 93 -10.05 5.61 -4.47
C VAL A 93 -10.88 6.67 -3.76
N TYR A 94 -10.34 7.22 -2.65
CA TYR A 94 -10.93 8.41 -2.03
C TYR A 94 -10.08 9.63 -2.33
N LYS A 95 -10.76 10.70 -2.68
CA LYS A 95 -10.19 12.02 -2.93
C LYS A 95 -10.12 12.84 -1.65
N GLY A 96 -9.00 13.50 -1.42
CA GLY A 96 -8.85 14.45 -0.32
C GLY A 96 -7.61 14.22 0.56
N SER A 97 -7.63 14.79 1.76
CA SER A 97 -6.55 14.64 2.74
C SER A 97 -6.36 13.19 3.14
N VAL A 98 -5.12 12.69 3.04
CA VAL A 98 -4.77 11.30 3.32
C VAL A 98 -5.23 10.86 4.71
N HIS A 99 -5.01 11.67 5.76
CA HIS A 99 -5.43 11.34 7.12
C HIS A 99 -6.95 11.12 7.21
N LYS A 100 -7.73 12.05 6.63
CA LYS A 100 -9.20 11.96 6.65
C LYS A 100 -9.69 10.79 5.82
N SER A 101 -9.11 10.60 4.63
CA SER A 101 -9.50 9.54 3.69
C SER A 101 -9.24 8.15 4.26
N VAL A 102 -8.06 7.90 4.82
CA VAL A 102 -7.71 6.58 5.39
C VAL A 102 -8.59 6.27 6.60
N SER A 103 -8.71 7.19 7.56
CA SER A 103 -9.54 6.97 8.75
C SER A 103 -11.02 6.79 8.41
N LYS A 104 -11.51 7.57 7.43
CA LYS A 104 -12.88 7.42 6.92
C LYS A 104 -13.07 6.05 6.28
N PHE A 105 -12.15 5.66 5.38
CA PHE A 105 -12.25 4.38 4.68
C PHE A 105 -12.20 3.18 5.62
N VAL A 106 -11.29 3.17 6.59
CA VAL A 106 -11.18 2.11 7.61
C VAL A 106 -12.51 1.94 8.36
N ARG A 107 -13.16 3.05 8.73
CA ARG A 107 -14.46 3.02 9.40
C ARG A 107 -15.58 2.55 8.47
N ASP A 108 -15.70 3.12 7.28
CA ASP A 108 -16.78 2.85 6.33
C ASP A 108 -16.75 1.41 5.82
N SER A 109 -15.54 0.86 5.59
CA SER A 109 -15.33 -0.53 5.19
C SER A 109 -15.41 -1.51 6.37
N LYS A 110 -15.49 -1.02 7.61
CA LYS A 110 -15.37 -1.83 8.85
C LYS A 110 -14.12 -2.71 8.81
N ALA A 111 -12.99 -2.16 8.36
CA ALA A 111 -11.75 -2.90 8.22
C ALA A 111 -11.30 -3.51 9.55
N GLY A 112 -10.84 -4.76 9.52
CA GLY A 112 -10.27 -5.46 10.67
C GLY A 112 -8.75 -5.43 10.74
N PHE A 113 -8.09 -5.13 9.61
CA PHE A 113 -6.63 -5.12 9.49
C PHE A 113 -6.19 -4.16 8.38
N LEU A 114 -5.15 -3.37 8.63
CA LEU A 114 -4.59 -2.45 7.65
C LEU A 114 -3.14 -2.81 7.31
N VAL A 115 -2.84 -2.91 6.04
CA VAL A 115 -1.48 -3.06 5.49
C VAL A 115 -1.14 -1.81 4.69
N THR A 116 0.10 -1.36 4.75
CA THR A 116 0.60 -0.30 3.86
C THR A 116 2.03 -0.56 3.44
N ASP A 117 2.47 0.07 2.36
CA ASP A 117 3.85 0.01 1.88
C ASP A 117 4.72 1.13 2.48
N PHE A 118 6.01 0.83 2.63
CA PHE A 118 6.99 1.74 3.19
C PHE A 118 7.35 2.87 2.22
N SER A 119 7.50 4.08 2.75
CA SER A 119 8.10 5.21 2.05
C SER A 119 9.26 5.79 2.88
N PRO A 120 10.45 6.06 2.28
CA PRO A 120 11.60 6.61 3.00
C PRO A 120 11.43 8.09 3.36
N LEU A 121 10.51 8.80 2.71
CA LEU A 121 10.30 10.22 2.92
C LEU A 121 9.69 10.50 4.30
N LYS A 122 10.33 11.37 5.08
CA LYS A 122 9.94 11.72 6.46
C LYS A 122 8.46 12.13 6.58
N VAL A 123 7.95 12.90 5.61
CA VAL A 123 6.55 13.33 5.59
C VAL A 123 5.58 12.14 5.54
N TYR A 124 5.86 11.15 4.68
CA TYR A 124 5.03 9.95 4.57
C TYR A 124 5.13 9.06 5.81
N ARG A 125 6.35 8.88 6.35
CA ARG A 125 6.57 8.10 7.57
C ARG A 125 5.80 8.69 8.75
N ASN A 126 5.95 9.99 9.00
CA ASN A 126 5.27 10.68 10.09
C ASN A 126 3.74 10.59 9.95
N ARG A 127 3.24 10.73 8.73
CA ARG A 127 1.82 10.57 8.41
C ARG A 127 1.33 9.15 8.75
N THR A 128 2.05 8.14 8.27
CA THR A 128 1.71 6.72 8.50
C THR A 128 1.69 6.39 10.00
N LEU A 129 2.69 6.84 10.75
CA LEU A 129 2.76 6.67 12.20
C LEU A 129 1.62 7.39 12.94
N SER A 130 1.29 8.62 12.51
CA SER A 130 0.18 9.38 13.08
C SER A 130 -1.18 8.69 12.85
N ILE A 131 -1.37 8.07 11.69
CA ILE A 131 -2.57 7.28 11.39
C ILE A 131 -2.60 6.03 12.27
N ALA A 132 -1.50 5.28 12.34
CA ALA A 132 -1.42 4.05 13.12
C ALA A 132 -1.76 4.25 14.61
N LYS A 133 -1.33 5.38 15.20
CA LYS A 133 -1.64 5.74 16.60
C LYS A 133 -3.13 5.98 16.87
N LYS A 134 -3.91 6.33 15.84
CA LYS A 134 -5.35 6.66 15.95
C LYS A 134 -6.27 5.50 15.58
N LEU A 135 -5.73 4.42 15.05
CA LEU A 135 -6.51 3.27 14.61
C LEU A 135 -6.64 2.23 15.73
N ASN A 136 -7.86 1.71 15.90
CA ASN A 136 -8.17 0.62 16.82
C ASN A 136 -8.07 -0.77 16.17
N ILE A 137 -7.39 -0.87 15.04
CA ILE A 137 -7.10 -2.11 14.32
C ILE A 137 -5.60 -2.26 14.09
N PRO A 138 -5.07 -3.47 13.95
CA PRO A 138 -3.66 -3.67 13.67
C PRO A 138 -3.27 -3.03 12.34
N MET A 139 -2.13 -2.36 12.33
CA MET A 139 -1.56 -1.75 11.15
C MET A 139 -0.11 -2.21 10.96
N HIS A 140 0.15 -2.84 9.81
CA HIS A 140 1.48 -3.28 9.43
C HIS A 140 1.98 -2.50 8.22
N ILE A 141 3.28 -2.18 8.24
CA ILE A 141 4.00 -1.58 7.12
C ILE A 141 4.96 -2.60 6.51
N ILE A 142 5.02 -2.64 5.19
CA ILE A 142 5.82 -3.60 4.44
C ILE A 142 6.84 -2.86 3.58
N ASP A 143 8.11 -3.27 3.66
CA ASP A 143 9.08 -2.82 2.68
C ASP A 143 8.91 -3.62 1.39
N ALA A 144 8.14 -3.05 0.47
CA ALA A 144 7.80 -3.63 -0.82
C ALA A 144 8.75 -3.21 -1.94
N HIS A 145 9.61 -2.22 -1.70
CA HIS A 145 10.43 -1.58 -2.73
C HIS A 145 11.87 -2.06 -2.76
N ASN A 146 12.45 -2.33 -1.59
CA ASN A 146 13.84 -2.70 -1.50
C ASN A 146 14.01 -4.22 -1.60
N ILE A 147 15.08 -4.66 -2.27
CA ILE A 147 15.44 -6.09 -2.28
C ILE A 147 15.74 -6.52 -0.85
N VAL A 148 16.72 -5.90 -0.21
CA VAL A 148 16.96 -6.04 1.23
C VAL A 148 16.11 -5.02 1.97
N PRO A 149 15.18 -5.43 2.85
CA PRO A 149 14.35 -4.49 3.60
C PRO A 149 15.19 -3.51 4.41
N ILE A 150 14.75 -2.25 4.48
CA ILE A 150 15.53 -1.17 5.10
C ILE A 150 15.90 -1.47 6.56
N TRP A 151 14.99 -2.05 7.32
CA TRP A 151 15.24 -2.44 8.73
C TRP A 151 16.07 -3.71 8.90
N SER A 152 16.35 -4.42 7.79
CA SER A 152 17.31 -5.52 7.74
C SER A 152 18.66 -5.11 7.18
N ALA A 153 18.73 -3.95 6.50
CA ALA A 153 19.94 -3.51 5.80
C ALA A 153 21.05 -3.09 6.76
N SER A 154 20.74 -2.29 7.77
CA SER A 154 21.69 -1.84 8.81
C SER A 154 20.94 -1.45 10.08
N ASP A 155 21.57 -1.68 11.23
CA ASP A 155 21.02 -1.31 12.55
C ASP A 155 21.26 0.17 12.89
N LYS A 156 22.05 0.86 12.06
CA LYS A 156 22.38 2.28 12.23
C LYS A 156 22.21 3.05 10.93
N GLN A 157 22.21 4.38 11.04
CA GLN A 157 22.25 5.25 9.90
C GLN A 157 23.60 5.14 9.19
N GLU A 158 23.57 4.88 7.89
CA GLU A 158 24.75 4.86 7.04
C GLU A 158 24.85 6.16 6.26
N TYR A 159 26.07 6.74 6.24
CA TYR A 159 26.30 8.04 5.65
C TYR A 159 26.89 7.98 4.24
N ALA A 160 27.38 6.79 3.82
CA ALA A 160 28.03 6.66 2.53
C ALA A 160 27.76 5.29 1.89
N ALA A 161 27.85 5.25 0.56
CA ALA A 161 27.62 4.02 -0.20
C ALA A 161 28.63 2.91 0.15
N TYR A 162 29.88 3.26 0.46
CA TYR A 162 30.91 2.28 0.79
C TYR A 162 30.65 1.58 2.14
N THR A 163 29.92 2.22 3.07
CA THR A 163 29.59 1.59 4.36
C THR A 163 28.37 0.69 4.29
N ILE A 164 27.37 1.05 3.47
CA ILE A 164 26.14 0.24 3.34
C ILE A 164 26.29 -0.89 2.32
N ARG A 165 27.11 -0.71 1.27
CA ARG A 165 27.25 -1.70 0.18
C ARG A 165 27.65 -3.09 0.67
N PRO A 166 28.69 -3.29 1.49
CA PRO A 166 29.05 -4.63 1.98
C PRO A 166 27.92 -5.30 2.75
N LYS A 167 27.18 -4.52 3.55
CA LYS A 167 26.05 -5.01 4.35
C LYS A 167 24.88 -5.48 3.48
N LEU A 168 24.63 -4.77 2.37
CA LEU A 168 23.60 -5.17 1.41
C LEU A 168 24.03 -6.41 0.64
N LEU A 169 25.27 -6.44 0.15
CA LEU A 169 25.80 -7.59 -0.61
C LEU A 169 25.78 -8.87 0.19
N SER A 170 26.16 -8.84 1.47
CA SER A 170 26.15 -10.03 2.33
C SER A 170 24.75 -10.60 2.62
N LYS A 171 23.69 -9.84 2.35
CA LYS A 171 22.29 -10.24 2.57
C LYS A 171 21.51 -10.42 1.26
N LEU A 172 22.11 -10.12 0.13
CA LEU A 172 21.42 -10.06 -1.15
C LEU A 172 20.79 -11.39 -1.53
N ASP A 173 21.54 -12.49 -1.39
CA ASP A 173 21.08 -13.83 -1.79
C ASP A 173 19.88 -14.29 -0.96
N ASP A 174 19.79 -13.88 0.31
CA ASP A 174 18.64 -14.18 1.18
C ASP A 174 17.32 -13.55 0.68
N PHE A 175 17.42 -12.40 0.02
CA PHE A 175 16.26 -11.58 -0.37
C PHE A 175 15.99 -11.55 -1.88
N LEU A 176 16.93 -12.04 -2.71
CA LEU A 176 16.75 -12.18 -4.17
C LEU A 176 15.86 -13.38 -4.49
N THR A 177 14.62 -13.31 -4.05
CA THR A 177 13.63 -14.36 -4.28
C THR A 177 12.57 -13.92 -5.29
N PRO A 178 12.08 -14.83 -6.16
CA PRO A 178 10.99 -14.50 -7.08
C PRO A 178 9.76 -14.02 -6.34
N ILE A 179 9.19 -12.90 -6.79
CA ILE A 179 7.95 -12.37 -6.23
C ILE A 179 6.78 -13.12 -6.84
N LYS A 180 5.95 -13.72 -6.01
CA LYS A 180 4.76 -14.43 -6.46
C LYS A 180 3.73 -13.49 -7.04
N LYS A 181 2.91 -14.02 -7.95
CA LYS A 181 1.71 -13.34 -8.41
C LYS A 181 0.61 -13.45 -7.37
N ILE A 182 -0.26 -12.42 -7.32
CA ILE A 182 -1.50 -12.48 -6.55
C ILE A 182 -2.41 -13.55 -7.20
N GLU A 183 -3.17 -14.22 -6.35
CA GLU A 183 -4.15 -15.23 -6.78
C GLU A 183 -5.56 -14.63 -6.77
N ARG A 184 -6.47 -15.27 -7.46
CA ARG A 184 -7.88 -14.90 -7.39
C ARG A 184 -8.39 -15.04 -5.95
N HIS A 185 -8.89 -13.93 -5.39
CA HIS A 185 -9.29 -13.90 -3.98
C HIS A 185 -10.68 -14.53 -3.79
N PRO A 186 -10.83 -15.56 -2.93
CA PRO A 186 -12.09 -16.31 -2.84
C PRO A 186 -13.19 -15.56 -2.08
N TYR A 187 -12.83 -14.61 -1.21
CA TYR A 187 -13.79 -13.90 -0.36
C TYR A 187 -14.16 -12.55 -0.97
N LYS A 188 -15.39 -12.44 -1.47
CA LYS A 188 -15.87 -11.22 -2.12
C LYS A 188 -16.20 -10.15 -1.08
N TYR A 189 -15.84 -8.92 -1.39
CA TYR A 189 -16.27 -7.75 -0.63
C TYR A 189 -17.67 -7.31 -1.11
N VAL A 190 -18.60 -7.22 -0.15
CA VAL A 190 -19.94 -6.66 -0.37
C VAL A 190 -20.01 -5.38 0.48
N GLY A 191 -19.83 -4.24 -0.16
CA GLY A 191 -19.81 -2.95 0.53
C GLY A 191 -19.64 -1.80 -0.45
N VAL A 192 -19.06 -0.70 -0.01
CA VAL A 192 -18.82 0.48 -0.85
C VAL A 192 -18.09 0.06 -2.13
N SER A 193 -18.79 0.14 -3.25
CA SER A 193 -18.23 -0.11 -4.58
C SER A 193 -18.09 1.24 -5.28
N ASP A 194 -16.95 1.91 -5.12
CA ASP A 194 -16.60 2.95 -6.05
C ASP A 194 -15.98 2.30 -7.28
N VAL A 195 -16.69 2.34 -8.38
CA VAL A 195 -16.10 2.02 -9.69
C VAL A 195 -15.02 3.09 -9.91
N PHE A 196 -13.79 2.67 -10.07
CA PHE A 196 -12.71 3.58 -10.44
C PHE A 196 -13.03 4.16 -11.82
N ASP A 197 -13.36 5.43 -11.84
CA ASP A 197 -13.63 6.21 -13.05
C ASP A 197 -12.54 7.27 -13.20
N SER A 198 -11.64 7.02 -14.15
CA SER A 198 -10.49 7.88 -14.40
C SER A 198 -10.89 9.26 -14.94
N GLU A 199 -11.92 9.33 -15.79
CA GLU A 199 -12.39 10.60 -16.39
C GLU A 199 -13.04 11.48 -15.33
N LEU A 200 -13.91 10.90 -14.50
CA LEU A 200 -14.53 11.60 -13.40
C LEU A 200 -13.50 12.09 -12.36
N LEU A 201 -12.46 11.31 -12.11
CA LEU A 201 -11.38 11.71 -11.22
C LEU A 201 -10.60 12.90 -11.78
N ILE A 202 -10.22 12.89 -13.06
CA ILE A 202 -9.49 13.98 -13.72
C ILE A 202 -10.35 15.25 -13.73
N LYS A 203 -11.59 15.16 -14.18
CA LYS A 203 -12.53 16.28 -14.27
C LYS A 203 -12.77 17.00 -12.94
N ASN A 204 -12.71 16.23 -11.85
CA ASN A 204 -12.93 16.75 -10.50
C ASN A 204 -11.67 17.15 -9.75
N LEU A 205 -10.47 17.02 -10.32
CA LEU A 205 -9.23 17.49 -9.72
C LEU A 205 -9.01 18.95 -10.13
N LYS A 206 -8.77 19.83 -9.15
CA LYS A 206 -8.24 21.17 -9.41
C LYS A 206 -6.74 21.01 -9.73
N ILE A 207 -6.42 20.75 -10.97
CA ILE A 207 -5.07 20.50 -11.44
C ILE A 207 -4.60 21.73 -12.21
N ASP A 208 -3.33 22.07 -12.07
CA ASP A 208 -2.65 22.98 -12.96
C ASP A 208 -2.64 22.38 -14.37
N LEU A 209 -3.32 23.05 -15.31
CA LEU A 209 -3.43 22.62 -16.70
C LEU A 209 -2.26 23.13 -17.55
N SER A 210 -1.35 23.93 -16.98
CA SER A 210 -0.14 24.38 -17.69
C SER A 210 0.76 23.18 -18.02
N VAL A 211 1.28 23.20 -19.23
CA VAL A 211 2.11 22.13 -19.80
C VAL A 211 3.53 22.64 -19.97
#